data_c785e93c7b77196669662751fdbac0ec
#
_entry.id   c785e93c7b77196669662751fdbac0ec
#
_cell.length_a   1.000
_cell.length_b   1.000
_cell.length_c   1.000
_cell.angle_alpha   90.00
_cell.angle_beta   90.00
_cell.angle_gamma   90.00
#
_symmetry.space_group_name_H-M   'P 1'
#
loop_
_entity.id
_entity.type
_entity.pdbx_description
1 polymer ?
#
loop_
_entity_poly.entity_id
_entity_poly.type
_entity_poly.pdbx_seq_one_letter_code
_entity_poly.pdbx_strand_id
1 'polypeptide(L)'
;MSPLSVLYTESRILDGSYRTLIKQVGDGSIIKRFDATPYPKEPEDIVCPHYLELKWAIGCPFNCAWCYLQGTLRFQLRKKSPTWKFTTSKMYDTNPYHKIETHLRRFFRAPTFQSEVLNTGELADSLMGERLHRPFSRFVIPLFETQNKHKVLFLSKSDYVRNLLDIGSHRQTITSFTLNSCKVGERWERGAPAVERRINAASALADFGYVARIRIDPIVPWPRNTWKNDYRFLVDTIFSKFIPERITLGSLRGLTTTIFNADDKSWSEFLTETSRWGKRIAFKSRRQAFLELIDYLEQNYGYTNVALCKEPRMMWESLGLNWRKCNCNCVW
;
A
#
# COMPACT_ATOMS: atom_id res chain seq x y z
N MET A 1 15.44 -30.20 -11.85
CA MET A 1 14.29 -29.28 -11.68
C MET A 1 14.22 -28.40 -12.91
N SER A 2 13.09 -28.37 -13.59
CA SER A 2 12.91 -27.43 -14.72
C SER A 2 13.13 -25.99 -14.25
N PRO A 3 13.81 -25.15 -15.05
CA PRO A 3 14.07 -23.78 -14.66
C PRO A 3 12.75 -23.05 -14.44
N LEU A 4 12.66 -22.28 -13.36
CA LEU A 4 11.46 -21.50 -13.01
C LEU A 4 11.14 -20.53 -14.17
N SER A 5 9.97 -20.63 -14.77
CA SER A 5 9.56 -19.80 -15.91
C SER A 5 9.20 -18.37 -15.48
N VAL A 6 9.36 -17.42 -16.39
CA VAL A 6 8.80 -16.05 -16.26
C VAL A 6 7.75 -15.86 -17.33
N LEU A 7 6.55 -15.52 -16.93
CA LEU A 7 5.44 -15.25 -17.84
C LEU A 7 5.30 -13.75 -18.04
N TYR A 8 5.06 -13.36 -19.29
CA TYR A 8 4.88 -11.96 -19.70
C TYR A 8 3.45 -11.72 -20.16
N THR A 9 3.05 -10.47 -20.21
CA THR A 9 1.78 -10.00 -20.74
C THR A 9 1.98 -8.65 -21.41
N GLU A 10 1.30 -8.44 -22.53
CA GLU A 10 1.17 -7.10 -23.10
C GLU A 10 0.05 -6.34 -22.37
N SER A 11 0.34 -5.12 -22.01
CA SER A 11 -0.62 -4.26 -21.32
C SER A 11 -0.48 -2.82 -21.79
N ARG A 12 -1.60 -2.13 -21.91
CA ARG A 12 -1.63 -0.69 -22.11
C ARG A 12 -1.45 -0.04 -20.76
N ILE A 13 -0.35 0.71 -20.57
CA ILE A 13 -0.06 1.41 -19.32
C ILE A 13 -0.66 2.83 -19.31
N LEU A 14 -0.62 3.52 -18.18
CA LEU A 14 -1.34 4.78 -17.97
C LEU A 14 -0.94 5.90 -18.93
N ASP A 15 0.29 5.92 -19.45
CA ASP A 15 0.71 6.89 -20.47
C ASP A 15 0.09 6.65 -21.86
N GLY A 16 -0.62 5.54 -22.01
CA GLY A 16 -1.30 5.14 -23.24
C GLY A 16 -0.50 4.19 -24.14
N SER A 17 0.78 3.95 -23.83
CA SER A 17 1.62 3.04 -24.61
C SER A 17 1.35 1.58 -24.24
N TYR A 18 1.67 0.66 -25.17
CA TYR A 18 1.69 -0.77 -24.90
C TYR A 18 3.08 -1.19 -24.45
N ARG A 19 3.13 -2.03 -23.42
CA ARG A 19 4.37 -2.56 -22.86
C ARG A 19 4.26 -4.05 -22.58
N THR A 20 5.34 -4.76 -22.84
CA THR A 20 5.49 -6.14 -22.37
C THR A 20 5.95 -6.11 -20.92
N LEU A 21 5.08 -6.58 -20.02
CA LEU A 21 5.31 -6.57 -18.58
C LEU A 21 5.45 -8.01 -18.06
N ILE A 22 6.23 -8.19 -16.99
CA ILE A 22 6.21 -9.46 -16.26
C ILE A 22 4.82 -9.64 -15.64
N LYS A 23 4.16 -10.75 -15.99
CA LYS A 23 2.89 -11.16 -15.40
C LYS A 23 3.11 -11.87 -14.07
N GLN A 24 4.02 -12.84 -14.06
CA GLN A 24 4.37 -13.62 -12.87
C GLN A 24 5.68 -14.40 -13.05
N VAL A 25 6.23 -14.86 -11.93
CA VAL A 25 7.35 -15.80 -11.88
C VAL A 25 6.83 -17.16 -11.39
N GLY A 26 7.08 -18.22 -12.15
CA GLY A 26 6.56 -19.56 -11.87
C GLY A 26 5.03 -19.59 -11.82
N ASP A 27 4.49 -20.17 -10.78
CA ASP A 27 3.04 -20.29 -10.52
C ASP A 27 2.38 -18.99 -10.03
N GLY A 28 3.17 -17.93 -9.86
CA GLY A 28 2.70 -16.65 -9.30
C GLY A 28 2.40 -16.68 -7.80
N SER A 29 2.82 -17.75 -7.10
CA SER A 29 2.61 -17.86 -5.65
C SER A 29 3.47 -16.88 -4.86
N ILE A 30 4.61 -16.45 -5.41
CA ILE A 30 5.55 -15.51 -4.77
C ILE A 30 5.54 -14.16 -5.47
N ILE A 31 5.75 -14.12 -6.79
CA ILE A 31 5.80 -12.88 -7.56
C ILE A 31 4.71 -12.91 -8.62
N LYS A 32 3.79 -11.95 -8.56
CA LYS A 32 2.70 -11.79 -9.50
C LYS A 32 2.36 -10.32 -9.67
N ARG A 33 1.99 -9.92 -10.90
CA ARG A 33 1.48 -8.58 -11.13
C ARG A 33 0.16 -8.40 -10.39
N PHE A 34 0.15 -7.41 -9.51
CA PHE A 34 -1.04 -7.07 -8.75
C PHE A 34 -1.97 -6.26 -9.64
N ASP A 35 -3.24 -6.60 -9.52
CA ASP A 35 -4.34 -5.96 -10.19
C ASP A 35 -4.16 -5.87 -11.73
N ALA A 36 -5.15 -6.34 -12.42
CA ALA A 36 -5.29 -6.16 -13.85
C ALA A 36 -6.28 -5.01 -14.13
N THR A 37 -6.18 -3.90 -13.39
CA THR A 37 -7.03 -2.72 -13.64
C THR A 37 -6.84 -2.32 -15.10
N PRO A 38 -7.89 -2.34 -15.91
CA PRO A 38 -7.78 -1.95 -17.32
C PRO A 38 -7.33 -0.51 -17.47
N TYR A 39 -6.74 -0.18 -18.62
CA TYR A 39 -6.46 1.21 -18.97
C TYR A 39 -7.77 2.03 -18.90
N PRO A 40 -7.78 3.16 -18.19
CA PRO A 40 -8.97 3.98 -18.01
C PRO A 40 -9.42 4.59 -19.33
N LYS A 41 -10.55 4.14 -19.88
CA LYS A 41 -11.17 4.66 -21.10
C LYS A 41 -12.24 5.69 -20.75
N GLU A 42 -13.11 5.34 -19.80
CA GLU A 42 -14.21 6.18 -19.36
C GLU A 42 -13.84 7.01 -18.12
N PRO A 43 -14.55 8.11 -17.87
CA PRO A 43 -14.32 8.96 -16.69
C PRO A 43 -14.42 8.23 -15.35
N GLU A 44 -15.28 7.22 -15.25
CA GLU A 44 -15.54 6.39 -14.07
C GLU A 44 -14.52 5.29 -13.86
N ASP A 45 -13.69 5.01 -14.86
CA ASP A 45 -12.69 3.95 -14.78
C ASP A 45 -11.58 4.30 -13.77
N ILE A 46 -11.20 3.32 -13.00
CA ILE A 46 -10.21 3.48 -11.93
C ILE A 46 -8.81 3.66 -12.51
N VAL A 47 -8.10 4.65 -11.99
CA VAL A 47 -6.67 4.84 -12.25
C VAL A 47 -5.88 4.02 -11.24
N CYS A 48 -5.12 3.05 -11.72
CA CYS A 48 -4.19 2.28 -10.92
C CYS A 48 -3.05 1.76 -11.82
N PRO A 49 -1.80 2.10 -11.55
CA PRO A 49 -0.68 1.55 -12.30
C PRO A 49 -0.50 0.07 -11.96
N HIS A 50 -0.01 -0.70 -12.92
CA HIS A 50 0.35 -2.09 -12.69
C HIS A 50 1.69 -2.16 -11.95
N TYR A 51 1.76 -2.89 -10.85
CA TYR A 51 2.98 -3.16 -10.10
C TYR A 51 3.07 -4.65 -9.73
N LEU A 52 4.22 -5.09 -9.29
CA LEU A 52 4.41 -6.47 -8.86
C LEU A 52 4.18 -6.60 -7.36
N GLU A 53 3.56 -7.69 -6.98
CA GLU A 53 3.40 -8.11 -5.59
C GLU A 53 4.47 -9.15 -5.27
N LEU A 54 5.18 -8.96 -4.16
CA LEU A 54 6.03 -9.98 -3.54
C LEU A 54 5.28 -10.57 -2.33
N LYS A 55 4.72 -11.75 -2.51
CA LYS A 55 3.93 -12.47 -1.51
C LYS A 55 4.83 -13.18 -0.52
N TRP A 56 5.41 -12.45 0.41
CA TRP A 56 6.25 -13.02 1.45
C TRP A 56 5.44 -13.65 2.58
N ALA A 57 4.25 -13.10 2.85
CA ALA A 57 3.33 -13.58 3.87
C ALA A 57 1.88 -13.30 3.48
N ILE A 58 0.96 -13.95 4.19
CA ILE A 58 -0.49 -13.77 4.06
C ILE A 58 -1.07 -13.55 5.45
N GLY A 59 -1.87 -12.49 5.63
CA GLY A 59 -2.46 -12.09 6.90
C GLY A 59 -1.74 -10.92 7.54
N CYS A 60 -2.35 -10.35 8.60
CA CYS A 60 -1.82 -9.18 9.27
C CYS A 60 -2.22 -9.25 10.75
N PRO A 61 -1.33 -8.92 11.71
CA PRO A 61 -1.66 -8.91 13.12
C PRO A 61 -2.52 -7.70 13.53
N PHE A 62 -2.59 -6.67 12.67
CA PHE A 62 -3.42 -5.51 12.92
C PHE A 62 -4.88 -5.79 12.55
N ASN A 63 -5.79 -5.25 13.34
CA ASN A 63 -7.23 -5.45 13.18
C ASN A 63 -7.93 -4.16 12.74
N CYS A 64 -7.47 -3.55 11.65
CA CYS A 64 -8.10 -2.35 11.10
C CYS A 64 -9.51 -2.69 10.60
N ALA A 65 -10.54 -1.94 11.04
CA ALA A 65 -11.95 -2.24 10.81
C ALA A 65 -12.32 -2.34 9.31
N TRP A 66 -11.71 -1.53 8.45
CA TRP A 66 -11.95 -1.49 7.00
C TRP A 66 -10.97 -2.35 6.18
N CYS A 67 -10.11 -3.14 6.82
CA CYS A 67 -9.09 -3.89 6.10
C CYS A 67 -9.73 -4.94 5.17
N TYR A 68 -9.44 -4.84 3.88
CA TYR A 68 -10.00 -5.77 2.89
C TYR A 68 -9.56 -7.23 3.10
N LEU A 69 -8.46 -7.45 3.81
CA LEU A 69 -8.02 -8.80 4.17
C LEU A 69 -9.04 -9.55 5.02
N GLN A 70 -9.86 -8.85 5.80
CA GLN A 70 -10.95 -9.48 6.55
C GLN A 70 -11.98 -10.15 5.63
N GLY A 71 -12.22 -9.60 4.45
CA GLY A 71 -13.12 -10.18 3.46
C GLY A 71 -12.44 -11.24 2.58
N THR A 72 -11.28 -10.93 2.02
CA THR A 72 -10.63 -11.76 1.00
C THR A 72 -9.90 -12.97 1.57
N LEU A 73 -9.24 -12.84 2.72
CA LEU A 73 -8.46 -13.94 3.30
C LEU A 73 -9.33 -14.96 4.04
N ARG A 74 -10.51 -14.62 4.51
CA ARG A 74 -11.42 -15.59 5.17
C ARG A 74 -11.70 -16.82 4.31
N PHE A 75 -11.81 -16.66 3.00
CA PHE A 75 -12.02 -17.78 2.10
C PHE A 75 -10.79 -18.65 1.91
N GLN A 76 -9.60 -18.06 1.83
CA GLN A 76 -8.36 -18.80 1.63
C GLN A 76 -7.95 -19.55 2.90
N LEU A 77 -8.16 -18.96 4.06
CA LEU A 77 -7.83 -19.57 5.34
C LEU A 77 -8.79 -20.69 5.72
N ARG A 78 -10.07 -20.55 5.45
CA ARG A 78 -11.08 -21.64 5.62
C ARG A 78 -10.75 -22.87 4.76
N LYS A 79 -10.18 -22.69 3.57
CA LYS A 79 -9.76 -23.82 2.73
C LYS A 79 -8.57 -24.59 3.30
N LYS A 80 -7.70 -23.93 4.07
CA LYS A 80 -6.52 -24.57 4.69
C LYS A 80 -6.82 -25.25 6.04
N SER A 81 -7.83 -24.76 6.78
CA SER A 81 -8.25 -25.37 8.04
C SER A 81 -9.70 -25.03 8.36
N PRO A 82 -10.62 -26.02 8.38
CA PRO A 82 -12.04 -25.81 8.72
C PRO A 82 -12.28 -25.33 10.14
N THR A 83 -11.31 -25.49 11.04
CA THR A 83 -11.38 -25.13 12.46
C THR A 83 -10.82 -23.73 12.76
N TRP A 84 -10.34 -23.04 11.73
CA TRP A 84 -9.72 -21.73 11.92
C TRP A 84 -10.78 -20.65 12.20
N LYS A 85 -10.91 -20.28 13.46
CA LYS A 85 -11.59 -19.05 13.85
C LYS A 85 -10.61 -17.92 13.64
N PHE A 86 -11.00 -16.92 12.86
CA PHE A 86 -10.25 -15.68 12.67
C PHE A 86 -10.28 -14.92 14.02
N THR A 87 -9.37 -15.26 14.90
CA THR A 87 -9.08 -14.45 16.07
C THR A 87 -7.92 -13.52 15.69
N THR A 88 -8.21 -12.28 15.67
CA THR A 88 -7.57 -11.14 15.06
C THR A 88 -6.12 -10.86 15.44
N SER A 89 -5.50 -11.60 16.35
CA SER A 89 -4.25 -11.17 16.93
C SER A 89 -2.98 -11.96 16.54
N LYS A 90 -3.08 -13.04 15.73
CA LYS A 90 -1.90 -13.90 15.47
C LYS A 90 -1.86 -14.61 14.11
N MET A 91 -2.58 -14.14 13.09
CA MET A 91 -2.77 -14.97 11.91
C MET A 91 -2.11 -14.42 10.67
N TYR A 92 -0.86 -14.72 10.53
CA TYR A 92 -0.14 -14.64 9.27
C TYR A 92 0.62 -15.94 9.04
N ASP A 93 0.69 -16.35 7.78
CA ASP A 93 1.52 -17.44 7.30
C ASP A 93 2.61 -16.84 6.43
N THR A 94 3.85 -17.28 6.62
CA THR A 94 5.00 -16.79 5.86
C THR A 94 5.42 -17.80 4.80
N ASN A 95 5.74 -17.34 3.61
CA ASN A 95 6.37 -18.17 2.60
C ASN A 95 7.82 -18.50 3.00
N PRO A 96 8.30 -19.73 2.72
CA PRO A 96 9.68 -20.10 3.02
C PRO A 96 10.68 -19.19 2.29
N TYR A 97 11.67 -18.65 3.00
CA TYR A 97 12.64 -17.70 2.45
C TYR A 97 13.44 -18.27 1.27
N HIS A 98 13.79 -19.56 1.28
CA HIS A 98 14.46 -20.20 0.15
C HIS A 98 13.60 -20.18 -1.13
N LYS A 99 12.26 -20.31 -0.98
CA LYS A 99 11.33 -20.20 -2.12
C LYS A 99 11.29 -18.76 -2.63
N ILE A 100 11.19 -17.79 -1.72
CA ILE A 100 11.21 -16.36 -2.07
C ILE A 100 12.52 -16.01 -2.81
N GLU A 101 13.66 -16.43 -2.29
CA GLU A 101 14.96 -16.18 -2.89
C GLU A 101 15.08 -16.78 -4.30
N THR A 102 14.63 -18.00 -4.50
CA THR A 102 14.64 -18.67 -5.81
C THR A 102 13.84 -17.88 -6.85
N HIS A 103 12.64 -17.38 -6.46
CA HIS A 103 11.79 -16.57 -7.34
C HIS A 103 12.41 -15.19 -7.61
N LEU A 104 12.99 -14.52 -6.59
CA LEU A 104 13.66 -13.24 -6.75
C LEU A 104 14.88 -13.32 -7.65
N ARG A 105 15.74 -14.31 -7.46
CA ARG A 105 16.92 -14.52 -8.32
C ARG A 105 16.52 -14.78 -9.77
N ARG A 106 15.43 -15.51 -10.00
CA ARG A 106 14.88 -15.72 -11.35
C ARG A 106 14.32 -14.42 -11.93
N PHE A 107 13.60 -13.65 -11.12
CA PHE A 107 13.05 -12.33 -11.51
C PHE A 107 14.18 -11.36 -11.89
N PHE A 108 15.23 -11.23 -11.09
CA PHE A 108 16.33 -10.31 -11.35
C PHE A 108 17.09 -10.61 -12.65
N ARG A 109 17.08 -11.86 -13.10
CA ARG A 109 17.69 -12.29 -14.37
C ARG A 109 16.73 -12.17 -15.56
N ALA A 110 15.47 -11.85 -15.33
CA ALA A 110 14.49 -11.77 -16.39
C ALA A 110 14.67 -10.48 -17.20
N PRO A 111 14.57 -10.54 -18.53
CA PRO A 111 14.51 -9.34 -19.35
C PRO A 111 13.29 -8.49 -18.95
N THR A 112 13.52 -7.23 -18.63
CA THR A 112 12.46 -6.26 -18.30
C THR A 112 12.73 -4.94 -19.00
N PHE A 113 11.68 -4.32 -19.52
CA PHE A 113 11.78 -3.04 -20.22
C PHE A 113 11.85 -1.85 -19.27
N GLN A 114 11.40 -2.04 -18.02
CA GLN A 114 11.36 -0.96 -17.03
C GLN A 114 11.83 -1.45 -15.67
N SER A 115 12.13 -0.49 -14.81
CA SER A 115 12.28 -0.74 -13.37
C SER A 115 10.93 -1.16 -12.79
N GLU A 116 10.92 -2.21 -11.98
CA GLU A 116 9.72 -2.70 -11.32
C GLU A 116 9.80 -2.45 -9.82
N VAL A 117 8.68 -2.14 -9.21
CA VAL A 117 8.52 -2.11 -7.75
C VAL A 117 7.78 -3.37 -7.31
N LEU A 118 8.36 -4.11 -6.38
CA LEU A 118 7.75 -5.26 -5.75
C LEU A 118 7.19 -4.87 -4.38
N ASN A 119 5.85 -4.74 -4.31
CA ASN A 119 5.15 -4.39 -3.09
C ASN A 119 4.99 -5.61 -2.18
N THR A 120 5.41 -5.52 -0.93
CA THR A 120 5.33 -6.61 0.06
C THR A 120 4.14 -6.46 1.02
N GLY A 121 3.36 -5.38 0.89
CA GLY A 121 2.31 -4.99 1.83
C GLY A 121 0.87 -5.22 1.35
N GLU A 122 0.63 -5.97 0.26
CA GLU A 122 -0.73 -6.21 -0.24
C GLU A 122 -1.47 -7.30 0.54
N LEU A 123 -0.85 -8.44 0.79
CA LEU A 123 -1.48 -9.55 1.53
C LEU A 123 -1.06 -9.63 2.99
N ALA A 124 -0.19 -8.72 3.43
CA ALA A 124 0.38 -8.67 4.76
C ALA A 124 0.80 -7.23 5.10
N ASP A 125 1.10 -6.96 6.36
CA ASP A 125 1.89 -5.76 6.69
C ASP A 125 3.37 -6.09 6.48
N SER A 126 4.08 -5.23 5.77
CA SER A 126 5.47 -5.52 5.36
C SER A 126 6.45 -5.66 6.52
N LEU A 127 6.16 -5.04 7.66
CA LEU A 127 7.04 -5.04 8.85
C LEU A 127 6.47 -5.88 10.01
N MET A 128 5.39 -6.62 9.81
CA MET A 128 4.79 -7.42 10.89
C MET A 128 5.71 -8.53 11.42
N GLY A 129 6.65 -8.99 10.58
CA GLY A 129 7.60 -10.06 10.90
C GLY A 129 8.92 -9.59 11.51
N GLU A 130 9.08 -8.29 11.81
CA GLU A 130 10.37 -7.74 12.24
C GLU A 130 10.82 -8.15 13.65
N ARG A 131 9.89 -8.69 14.46
CA ARG A 131 10.20 -9.25 15.79
C ARG A 131 10.47 -10.76 15.78
N LEU A 132 10.40 -11.40 14.62
CA LEU A 132 10.71 -12.82 14.48
C LEU A 132 12.22 -13.07 14.61
N HIS A 133 12.60 -14.33 14.92
CA HIS A 133 14.01 -14.75 14.98
C HIS A 133 14.77 -14.44 13.66
N ARG A 134 14.08 -14.50 12.53
CA ARG A 134 14.61 -14.15 11.20
C ARG A 134 13.77 -13.06 10.56
N PRO A 135 14.07 -11.77 10.79
CA PRO A 135 13.31 -10.66 10.24
C PRO A 135 13.31 -10.65 8.71
N PHE A 136 12.16 -10.30 8.11
CA PHE A 136 12.02 -10.27 6.67
C PHE A 136 12.91 -9.20 6.00
N SER A 137 13.05 -8.04 6.63
CA SER A 137 13.91 -6.95 6.13
C SER A 137 15.37 -7.40 6.00
N ARG A 138 15.92 -8.07 7.01
CA ARG A 138 17.31 -8.58 7.01
C ARG A 138 17.56 -9.68 5.95
N PHE A 139 16.51 -10.31 5.48
CA PHE A 139 16.57 -11.28 4.39
C PHE A 139 16.43 -10.62 3.02
N VAL A 140 15.41 -9.78 2.82
CA VAL A 140 15.04 -9.32 1.48
C VAL A 140 15.83 -8.11 1.01
N ILE A 141 16.16 -7.15 1.89
CA ILE A 141 16.89 -5.93 1.50
C ILE A 141 18.25 -6.29 0.89
N PRO A 142 19.11 -7.11 1.52
CA PRO A 142 20.39 -7.50 0.91
C PRO A 142 20.24 -8.19 -0.46
N LEU A 143 19.15 -8.95 -0.68
CA LEU A 143 18.90 -9.56 -1.99
C LEU A 143 18.60 -8.50 -3.06
N PHE A 144 17.84 -7.45 -2.73
CA PHE A 144 17.58 -6.35 -3.67
C PHE A 144 18.83 -5.52 -3.95
N GLU A 145 19.76 -5.43 -3.02
CA GLU A 145 21.04 -4.73 -3.23
C GLU A 145 22.03 -5.48 -4.14
N THR A 146 21.75 -6.75 -4.51
CA THR A 146 22.54 -7.49 -5.52
C THR A 146 22.33 -7.00 -6.95
N GLN A 147 21.41 -6.07 -7.19
CA GLN A 147 21.09 -5.49 -8.48
C GLN A 147 20.72 -3.99 -8.30
N ASN A 148 20.65 -3.22 -9.38
CA ASN A 148 20.40 -1.78 -9.34
C ASN A 148 19.17 -1.32 -10.14
N LYS A 149 18.33 -2.25 -10.59
CA LYS A 149 17.20 -1.97 -11.47
C LYS A 149 15.85 -1.94 -10.73
N HIS A 150 15.58 -2.94 -9.92
CA HIS A 150 14.29 -3.14 -9.29
C HIS A 150 14.31 -2.72 -7.83
N LYS A 151 13.15 -2.36 -7.29
CA LYS A 151 13.01 -1.93 -5.90
C LYS A 151 12.01 -2.79 -5.14
N VAL A 152 12.26 -2.96 -3.84
CA VAL A 152 11.29 -3.52 -2.90
C VAL A 152 10.57 -2.38 -2.17
N LEU A 153 9.26 -2.49 -2.04
CA LEU A 153 8.43 -1.56 -1.30
C LEU A 153 7.92 -2.22 -0.02
N PHE A 154 8.29 -1.64 1.12
CA PHE A 154 7.69 -1.95 2.42
C PHE A 154 6.52 -1.01 2.68
N LEU A 155 5.30 -1.53 2.66
CA LEU A 155 4.09 -0.79 2.99
C LEU A 155 3.56 -1.26 4.35
N SER A 156 3.52 -0.37 5.34
CA SER A 156 3.30 -0.77 6.73
C SER A 156 2.51 0.24 7.57
N LYS A 157 1.87 -0.27 8.61
CA LYS A 157 1.37 0.48 9.77
C LYS A 157 2.20 0.19 11.05
N SER A 158 3.26 -0.61 10.95
CA SER A 158 4.15 -0.90 12.07
C SER A 158 5.03 0.31 12.41
N ASP A 159 5.49 0.35 13.63
CA ASP A 159 6.49 1.30 14.13
C ASP A 159 7.84 0.63 14.41
N TYR A 160 7.94 -0.68 14.18
CA TYR A 160 9.14 -1.44 14.51
C TYR A 160 10.10 -1.46 13.30
N VAL A 161 11.03 -0.52 13.28
CA VAL A 161 12.00 -0.29 12.20
C VAL A 161 13.45 -0.57 12.58
N ARG A 162 13.71 -1.04 13.80
CA ARG A 162 15.07 -1.23 14.31
C ARG A 162 15.97 -2.05 13.38
N ASN A 163 15.44 -3.13 12.81
CA ASN A 163 16.23 -3.99 11.91
C ASN A 163 16.64 -3.27 10.62
N LEU A 164 15.80 -2.35 10.12
CA LEU A 164 16.09 -1.58 8.91
C LEU A 164 17.22 -0.57 9.17
N LEU A 165 17.25 0.03 10.38
CA LEU A 165 18.28 0.99 10.80
C LEU A 165 19.68 0.34 10.98
N ASP A 166 19.74 -0.99 11.01
CA ASP A 166 21.01 -1.74 11.06
C ASP A 166 21.53 -2.14 9.66
N ILE A 167 20.79 -1.83 8.56
CA ILE A 167 21.14 -2.24 7.20
C ILE A 167 21.79 -1.07 6.46
N GLY A 168 23.11 -1.10 6.31
CA GLY A 168 23.87 0.01 5.73
C GLY A 168 23.64 0.25 4.23
N SER A 169 23.30 -0.77 3.43
CA SER A 169 22.99 -0.62 2.00
C SER A 169 21.52 -0.93 1.76
N HIS A 170 20.76 0.06 1.27
CA HIS A 170 19.31 -0.02 1.08
C HIS A 170 18.81 0.86 -0.09
N ARG A 171 19.65 1.07 -1.11
CA ARG A 171 19.34 1.90 -2.28
C ARG A 171 18.16 1.39 -3.10
N GLN A 172 17.90 0.08 -3.04
CA GLN A 172 16.80 -0.57 -3.75
C GLN A 172 15.56 -0.75 -2.86
N THR A 173 15.50 -0.05 -1.73
CA THR A 173 14.40 -0.19 -0.76
C THR A 173 13.62 1.11 -0.63
N ILE A 174 12.30 1.00 -0.74
CA ILE A 174 11.34 2.07 -0.48
C ILE A 174 10.55 1.71 0.75
N THR A 175 10.38 2.64 1.67
CA THR A 175 9.49 2.50 2.82
C THR A 175 8.27 3.39 2.66
N SER A 176 7.09 2.88 2.96
CA SER A 176 5.83 3.63 2.87
C SER A 176 4.99 3.36 4.11
N PHE A 177 4.72 4.41 4.88
CA PHE A 177 3.91 4.31 6.08
C PHE A 177 2.49 4.77 5.81
N THR A 178 1.53 3.92 6.19
CA THR A 178 0.12 4.31 6.14
C THR A 178 -0.25 5.02 7.42
N LEU A 179 -0.71 6.26 7.28
CA LEU A 179 -1.08 7.16 8.36
C LEU A 179 -2.55 7.56 8.26
N ASN A 180 -3.07 8.08 9.36
CA ASN A 180 -4.40 8.65 9.45
C ASN A 180 -4.40 9.78 10.48
N SER A 181 -5.52 10.53 10.63
CA SER A 181 -5.65 11.39 11.81
C SER A 181 -5.65 10.53 13.08
N CYS A 182 -5.14 11.04 14.19
CA CYS A 182 -5.03 10.29 15.45
C CYS A 182 -6.39 9.71 15.86
N LYS A 183 -7.44 10.52 15.82
CA LYS A 183 -8.81 10.10 16.19
C LYS A 183 -9.32 8.93 15.33
N VAL A 184 -9.11 9.00 14.01
CA VAL A 184 -9.51 7.93 13.08
C VAL A 184 -8.68 6.67 13.31
N GLY A 185 -7.37 6.82 13.52
CA GLY A 185 -6.46 5.73 13.82
C GLY A 185 -6.84 4.99 15.10
N GLU A 186 -7.08 5.72 16.19
CA GLU A 186 -7.50 5.17 17.48
C GLU A 186 -8.83 4.41 17.38
N ARG A 187 -9.78 4.95 16.64
CA ARG A 187 -11.11 4.34 16.55
C ARG A 187 -11.12 3.07 15.71
N TRP A 188 -10.48 3.03 14.55
CA TRP A 188 -10.67 1.97 13.57
C TRP A 188 -9.41 1.20 13.15
N GLU A 189 -8.20 1.68 13.49
CA GLU A 189 -6.95 0.97 13.18
C GLU A 189 -6.46 0.15 14.38
N ARG A 190 -7.34 -0.67 14.93
CA ARG A 190 -7.10 -1.47 16.13
C ARG A 190 -5.89 -2.39 15.97
N GLY A 191 -5.06 -2.44 17.01
CA GLY A 191 -3.85 -3.27 17.04
C GLY A 191 -2.67 -2.69 16.26
N ALA A 192 -2.88 -1.66 15.44
CA ALA A 192 -1.77 -0.90 14.86
C ALA A 192 -1.20 0.09 15.87
N PRO A 193 0.11 0.38 15.84
CA PRO A 193 0.71 1.42 16.67
C PRO A 193 0.06 2.79 16.47
N ALA A 194 0.13 3.66 17.48
CA ALA A 194 -0.34 5.04 17.38
C ALA A 194 0.26 5.76 16.16
N VAL A 195 -0.50 6.67 15.55
CA VAL A 195 -0.11 7.37 14.32
C VAL A 195 1.22 8.10 14.49
N GLU A 196 1.42 8.77 15.61
CA GLU A 196 2.67 9.48 15.93
C GLU A 196 3.90 8.55 15.95
N ARG A 197 3.75 7.33 16.49
CA ARG A 197 4.84 6.35 16.51
C ARG A 197 5.22 5.90 15.10
N ARG A 198 4.23 5.80 14.18
CA ARG A 198 4.47 5.49 12.76
C ARG A 198 5.17 6.66 12.05
N ILE A 199 4.81 7.90 12.37
CA ILE A 199 5.50 9.09 11.85
C ILE A 199 6.96 9.10 12.33
N ASN A 200 7.22 8.84 13.59
CA ASN A 200 8.57 8.77 14.14
C ASN A 200 9.39 7.65 13.48
N ALA A 201 8.78 6.49 13.21
CA ALA A 201 9.43 5.41 12.49
C ALA A 201 9.77 5.79 11.03
N ALA A 202 8.86 6.49 10.34
CA ALA A 202 9.10 6.99 8.99
C ALA A 202 10.23 8.02 8.96
N SER A 203 10.23 8.97 9.90
CA SER A 203 11.29 9.98 10.06
C SER A 203 12.66 9.33 10.30
N ALA A 204 12.74 8.40 11.25
CA ALA A 204 13.99 7.71 11.54
C ALA A 204 14.58 6.98 10.32
N LEU A 205 13.73 6.38 9.48
CA LEU A 205 14.18 5.76 8.23
C LEU A 205 14.57 6.80 7.18
N ALA A 206 13.86 7.92 7.07
CA ALA A 206 14.23 9.02 6.19
C ALA A 206 15.60 9.60 6.57
N ASP A 207 15.83 9.85 7.86
CA ASP A 207 17.10 10.35 8.39
C ASP A 207 18.25 9.37 8.16
N PHE A 208 17.95 8.06 8.18
CA PHE A 208 18.92 7.01 7.87
C PHE A 208 19.19 6.86 6.35
N GLY A 209 18.45 7.58 5.50
CA GLY A 209 18.65 7.63 4.05
C GLY A 209 17.74 6.71 3.23
N TYR A 210 16.74 6.08 3.81
CA TYR A 210 15.72 5.38 3.05
C TYR A 210 14.83 6.33 2.25
N VAL A 211 14.38 5.91 1.08
CA VAL A 211 13.25 6.58 0.40
C VAL A 211 12.00 6.36 1.26
N ALA A 212 11.53 7.42 1.93
CA ALA A 212 10.37 7.37 2.81
C ALA A 212 9.15 8.05 2.15
N ARG A 213 8.07 7.29 2.01
CA ARG A 213 6.78 7.71 1.43
C ARG A 213 5.69 7.64 2.47
N ILE A 214 4.69 8.48 2.30
CA ILE A 214 3.48 8.47 3.16
C ILE A 214 2.26 8.09 2.33
N ARG A 215 1.36 7.34 2.95
CA ARG A 215 0.05 7.01 2.43
C ARG A 215 -1.01 7.42 3.46
N ILE A 216 -1.87 8.37 3.10
CA ILE A 216 -3.03 8.74 3.90
C ILE A 216 -4.23 8.04 3.26
N ASP A 217 -4.45 6.80 3.67
CA ASP A 217 -5.47 5.91 3.08
C ASP A 217 -5.98 4.91 4.13
N PRO A 218 -7.27 4.98 4.52
CA PRO A 218 -8.28 5.86 3.94
C PRO A 218 -8.38 7.22 4.66
N ILE A 219 -8.71 8.27 3.92
CA ILE A 219 -9.20 9.52 4.49
C ILE A 219 -10.66 9.31 4.90
N VAL A 220 -10.99 9.62 6.16
CA VAL A 220 -12.34 9.52 6.72
C VAL A 220 -12.74 10.89 7.27
N PRO A 221 -13.83 11.52 6.77
CA PRO A 221 -14.26 12.84 7.24
C PRO A 221 -14.98 12.75 8.61
N TRP A 222 -14.23 12.34 9.63
CA TRP A 222 -14.69 12.14 11.00
C TRP A 222 -13.64 12.62 12.02
N PRO A 223 -14.07 13.22 13.15
CA PRO A 223 -15.41 13.75 13.46
C PRO A 223 -15.83 14.87 12.50
N ARG A 224 -17.12 14.97 12.17
CA ARG A 224 -17.62 15.89 11.11
C ARG A 224 -17.20 17.35 11.27
N ASN A 225 -17.08 17.82 12.49
CA ASN A 225 -16.77 19.22 12.83
C ASN A 225 -15.27 19.49 12.92
N THR A 226 -14.40 18.49 13.04
CA THR A 226 -12.95 18.71 13.29
C THR A 226 -12.05 18.02 12.26
N TRP A 227 -12.55 17.11 11.42
CA TRP A 227 -11.72 16.25 10.56
C TRP A 227 -10.72 17.04 9.70
N LYS A 228 -11.06 18.22 9.22
CA LYS A 228 -10.15 19.06 8.44
C LYS A 228 -8.92 19.44 9.27
N ASN A 229 -9.16 19.96 10.46
CA ASN A 229 -8.08 20.36 11.38
C ASN A 229 -7.28 19.14 11.84
N ASP A 230 -7.94 17.98 12.06
CA ASP A 230 -7.27 16.77 12.46
C ASP A 230 -6.32 16.26 11.35
N TYR A 231 -6.68 16.38 10.07
CA TYR A 231 -5.78 16.03 8.95
C TYR A 231 -4.74 17.10 8.65
N ARG A 232 -5.04 18.39 8.85
CA ARG A 232 -4.02 19.46 8.78
C ARG A 232 -2.96 19.24 9.84
N PHE A 233 -3.36 18.95 11.08
CA PHE A 233 -2.44 18.61 12.17
C PHE A 233 -1.59 17.36 11.84
N LEU A 234 -2.16 16.35 11.18
CA LEU A 234 -1.40 15.20 10.69
C LEU A 234 -0.31 15.64 9.71
N VAL A 235 -0.65 16.48 8.74
CA VAL A 235 0.31 17.03 7.76
C VAL A 235 1.40 17.82 8.48
N ASP A 236 1.04 18.74 9.36
CA ASP A 236 2.01 19.54 10.13
C ASP A 236 2.95 18.66 10.95
N THR A 237 2.42 17.61 11.57
CA THR A 237 3.23 16.65 12.34
C THR A 237 4.22 15.89 11.45
N ILE A 238 3.82 15.50 10.23
CA ILE A 238 4.71 14.84 9.28
C ILE A 238 5.82 15.80 8.86
N PHE A 239 5.47 17.00 8.39
CA PHE A 239 6.42 17.96 7.83
C PHE A 239 7.32 18.60 8.90
N SER A 240 6.92 18.60 10.17
CA SER A 240 7.82 18.99 11.27
C SER A 240 8.95 17.98 11.51
N LYS A 241 8.85 16.75 11.00
CA LYS A 241 9.83 15.68 11.22
C LYS A 241 10.64 15.35 9.97
N PHE A 242 10.01 15.25 8.81
CA PHE A 242 10.69 14.97 7.54
C PHE A 242 9.80 15.35 6.35
N ILE A 243 10.40 15.48 5.18
CA ILE A 243 9.67 15.70 3.92
C ILE A 243 9.53 14.35 3.21
N PRO A 244 8.31 13.80 3.05
CA PRO A 244 8.10 12.56 2.32
C PRO A 244 8.53 12.67 0.84
N GLU A 245 9.13 11.62 0.29
CA GLU A 245 9.46 11.60 -1.14
C GLU A 245 8.19 11.73 -1.99
N ARG A 246 7.08 11.12 -1.58
CA ARG A 246 5.73 11.34 -2.13
C ARG A 246 4.64 11.00 -1.12
N ILE A 247 3.44 11.56 -1.36
CA ILE A 247 2.24 11.27 -0.58
C ILE A 247 1.17 10.69 -1.50
N THR A 248 0.58 9.55 -1.11
CA THR A 248 -0.59 9.00 -1.80
C THR A 248 -1.82 9.13 -0.92
N LEU A 249 -2.85 9.76 -1.45
CA LEU A 249 -4.14 9.96 -0.79
C LEU A 249 -5.14 8.92 -1.26
N GLY A 250 -5.91 8.36 -0.36
CA GLY A 250 -6.99 7.42 -0.68
C GLY A 250 -8.24 7.68 0.14
N SER A 251 -9.40 7.56 -0.48
CA SER A 251 -10.68 7.68 0.24
C SER A 251 -11.14 6.37 0.83
N LEU A 252 -11.97 6.43 1.88
CA LEU A 252 -12.58 5.25 2.46
C LEU A 252 -13.47 4.53 1.43
N ARG A 253 -13.23 3.22 1.32
CA ARG A 253 -13.96 2.30 0.44
C ARG A 253 -14.11 0.94 1.11
N GLY A 254 -15.16 0.23 0.80
CA GLY A 254 -15.41 -1.10 1.35
C GLY A 254 -15.93 -2.07 0.31
N LEU A 255 -15.22 -3.19 0.14
CA LEU A 255 -15.75 -4.33 -0.59
C LEU A 255 -16.96 -4.91 0.19
N THR A 256 -17.96 -5.41 -0.50
CA THR A 256 -19.13 -6.03 0.14
C THR A 256 -18.74 -7.14 1.13
N THR A 257 -17.76 -7.97 0.74
CA THR A 257 -17.23 -9.03 1.60
C THR A 257 -16.50 -8.49 2.84
N THR A 258 -15.80 -7.35 2.72
CA THR A 258 -15.14 -6.70 3.86
C THR A 258 -16.16 -6.12 4.81
N ILE A 259 -17.16 -5.40 4.32
CA ILE A 259 -18.24 -4.83 5.16
C ILE A 259 -19.00 -5.94 5.87
N PHE A 260 -19.31 -7.02 5.17
CA PHE A 260 -20.04 -8.17 5.76
C PHE A 260 -19.25 -8.83 6.89
N ASN A 261 -17.94 -9.01 6.71
CA ASN A 261 -17.06 -9.73 7.64
C ASN A 261 -16.38 -8.86 8.70
N ALA A 262 -16.48 -7.53 8.62
CA ALA A 262 -15.90 -6.64 9.62
C ALA A 262 -16.58 -6.80 10.97
N ASP A 263 -15.78 -6.88 12.03
CA ASP A 263 -16.27 -6.92 13.41
C ASP A 263 -16.89 -5.58 13.83
N ASP A 264 -16.25 -4.47 13.44
CA ASP A 264 -16.77 -3.12 13.60
C ASP A 264 -17.18 -2.57 12.22
N LYS A 265 -18.47 -2.31 12.06
CA LYS A 265 -19.05 -1.80 10.81
C LYS A 265 -19.37 -0.31 10.84
N SER A 266 -19.09 0.37 11.96
CA SER A 266 -19.44 1.80 12.12
C SER A 266 -18.80 2.71 11.06
N TRP A 267 -17.62 2.33 10.53
CA TRP A 267 -16.99 3.04 9.43
C TRP A 267 -17.75 2.98 8.10
N SER A 268 -18.63 1.98 7.92
CA SER A 268 -19.36 1.79 6.66
C SER A 268 -20.51 2.78 6.49
N GLU A 269 -20.91 3.50 7.54
CA GLU A 269 -21.96 4.54 7.47
C GLU A 269 -21.56 5.73 6.55
N PHE A 270 -20.26 5.93 6.33
CA PHE A 270 -19.77 6.95 5.41
C PHE A 270 -19.86 6.54 3.93
N LEU A 271 -20.16 5.29 3.64
CA LEU A 271 -20.16 4.72 2.29
C LEU A 271 -21.56 4.84 1.67
N THR A 272 -21.78 5.93 0.95
CA THR A 272 -23.08 6.30 0.40
C THR A 272 -23.24 6.02 -1.11
N GLU A 273 -22.13 5.76 -1.83
CA GLU A 273 -22.13 5.42 -3.25
C GLU A 273 -21.72 3.97 -3.49
N THR A 274 -22.35 3.33 -4.48
CA THR A 274 -21.95 2.00 -4.97
C THR A 274 -21.07 2.15 -6.20
N SER A 275 -20.03 1.34 -6.30
CA SER A 275 -19.12 1.26 -7.45
C SER A 275 -18.90 -0.19 -7.87
N ARG A 276 -18.23 -0.42 -8.98
CA ARG A 276 -17.81 -1.77 -9.43
C ARG A 276 -16.94 -2.50 -8.40
N TRP A 277 -16.28 -1.77 -7.48
CA TRP A 277 -15.36 -2.28 -6.46
C TRP A 277 -15.96 -2.33 -5.05
N GLY A 278 -17.27 -2.13 -4.91
CA GLY A 278 -17.97 -2.05 -3.63
C GLY A 278 -18.50 -0.66 -3.34
N LYS A 279 -18.59 -0.31 -2.07
CA LYS A 279 -19.12 1.00 -1.62
C LYS A 279 -18.02 2.02 -1.37
N ARG A 280 -18.34 3.31 -1.54
CA ARG A 280 -17.43 4.46 -1.31
C ARG A 280 -18.16 5.64 -0.69
N ILE A 281 -17.39 6.58 -0.17
CA ILE A 281 -17.90 7.93 0.16
C ILE A 281 -18.37 8.63 -1.14
N ALA A 282 -19.39 9.46 -1.06
CA ALA A 282 -19.90 10.25 -2.18
C ALA A 282 -18.79 11.04 -2.90
N PHE A 283 -18.86 11.11 -4.23
CA PHE A 283 -17.84 11.77 -5.06
C PHE A 283 -17.54 13.20 -4.59
N LYS A 284 -18.57 14.00 -4.34
CA LYS A 284 -18.42 15.41 -3.87
C LYS A 284 -17.64 15.48 -2.55
N SER A 285 -17.93 14.60 -1.61
CA SER A 285 -17.25 14.57 -0.30
C SER A 285 -15.81 14.09 -0.41
N ARG A 286 -15.52 13.09 -1.28
CA ARG A 286 -14.16 12.66 -1.56
C ARG A 286 -13.34 13.79 -2.19
N ARG A 287 -13.90 14.43 -3.22
CA ARG A 287 -13.24 15.55 -3.90
C ARG A 287 -12.91 16.67 -2.92
N GLN A 288 -13.84 17.02 -2.03
CA GLN A 288 -13.61 18.02 -1.01
C GLN A 288 -12.48 17.62 -0.06
N ALA A 289 -12.44 16.35 0.37
CA ALA A 289 -11.38 15.85 1.26
C ALA A 289 -10.01 15.86 0.60
N PHE A 290 -9.92 15.51 -0.68
CA PHE A 290 -8.67 15.58 -1.43
C PHE A 290 -8.21 17.02 -1.65
N LEU A 291 -9.09 17.92 -2.08
CA LEU A 291 -8.77 19.34 -2.24
C LEU A 291 -8.24 19.94 -0.94
N GLU A 292 -8.91 19.69 0.18
CA GLU A 292 -8.49 20.19 1.49
C GLU A 292 -7.03 19.85 1.81
N LEU A 293 -6.61 18.61 1.51
CA LEU A 293 -5.25 18.17 1.79
C LEU A 293 -4.25 18.63 0.72
N ILE A 294 -4.63 18.62 -0.55
CA ILE A 294 -3.76 19.07 -1.65
C ILE A 294 -3.46 20.55 -1.50
N ASP A 295 -4.50 21.37 -1.32
CA ASP A 295 -4.36 22.82 -1.15
C ASP A 295 -3.55 23.15 0.12
N TYR A 296 -3.76 22.42 1.21
CA TYR A 296 -3.02 22.62 2.44
C TYR A 296 -1.54 22.30 2.29
N LEU A 297 -1.21 21.19 1.62
CA LEU A 297 0.16 20.78 1.32
C LEU A 297 0.88 21.79 0.43
N GLU A 298 0.20 22.28 -0.61
CA GLU A 298 0.78 23.25 -1.54
C GLU A 298 0.98 24.62 -0.89
N GLN A 299 -0.06 25.15 -0.22
CA GLN A 299 -0.03 26.49 0.36
C GLN A 299 0.91 26.64 1.55
N ASN A 300 1.05 25.61 2.39
CA ASN A 300 1.85 25.70 3.61
C ASN A 300 3.27 25.12 3.47
N TYR A 301 3.47 24.21 2.52
CA TYR A 301 4.74 23.50 2.37
C TYR A 301 5.31 23.54 0.95
N GLY A 302 4.61 24.15 -0.02
CA GLY A 302 5.01 24.10 -1.42
C GLY A 302 5.08 22.67 -1.99
N TYR A 303 4.35 21.75 -1.38
CA TYR A 303 4.47 20.32 -1.67
C TYR A 303 3.38 19.85 -2.66
N THR A 304 3.81 19.42 -3.84
CA THR A 304 2.92 19.02 -4.94
C THR A 304 3.07 17.56 -5.37
N ASN A 305 3.99 16.78 -4.73
CA ASN A 305 4.20 15.38 -5.10
C ASN A 305 3.13 14.47 -4.49
N VAL A 306 1.89 14.65 -4.94
CA VAL A 306 0.69 13.97 -4.45
C VAL A 306 0.07 13.12 -5.55
N ALA A 307 -0.38 11.92 -5.20
CA ALA A 307 -1.13 11.01 -6.07
C ALA A 307 -2.39 10.49 -5.36
N LEU A 308 -3.34 9.94 -6.13
CA LEU A 308 -4.53 9.31 -5.59
C LEU A 308 -4.44 7.78 -5.67
N CYS A 309 -5.08 7.09 -4.72
CA CYS A 309 -5.16 5.64 -4.66
C CYS A 309 -6.54 5.15 -5.11
N LYS A 310 -6.58 4.38 -6.22
CA LYS A 310 -7.82 3.70 -6.68
C LYS A 310 -9.01 4.66 -6.88
N GLU A 311 -8.75 5.87 -7.31
CA GLU A 311 -9.80 6.83 -7.68
C GLU A 311 -10.07 6.82 -9.19
N PRO A 312 -11.32 7.15 -9.63
CA PRO A 312 -11.65 7.20 -11.04
C PRO A 312 -10.95 8.36 -11.75
N ARG A 313 -10.76 8.23 -13.08
CA ARG A 313 -10.12 9.24 -13.93
C ARG A 313 -10.73 10.62 -13.72
N MET A 314 -12.06 10.72 -13.67
CA MET A 314 -12.75 11.98 -13.42
C MET A 314 -12.38 12.65 -12.08
N MET A 315 -12.00 11.87 -11.05
CA MET A 315 -11.54 12.45 -9.79
C MET A 315 -10.19 13.14 -9.96
N TRP A 316 -9.24 12.50 -10.63
CA TRP A 316 -7.93 13.09 -10.94
C TRP A 316 -8.08 14.37 -11.76
N GLU A 317 -8.89 14.31 -12.83
CA GLU A 317 -9.17 15.48 -13.69
C GLU A 317 -9.84 16.63 -12.93
N SER A 318 -10.80 16.32 -12.04
CA SER A 318 -11.50 17.32 -11.24
C SER A 318 -10.62 18.03 -10.20
N LEU A 319 -9.46 17.45 -9.90
CA LEU A 319 -8.44 17.99 -8.99
C LEU A 319 -7.25 18.59 -9.73
N GLY A 320 -7.28 18.66 -11.06
CA GLY A 320 -6.16 19.14 -11.87
C GLY A 320 -4.94 18.20 -11.90
N LEU A 321 -5.09 16.95 -11.44
CA LEU A 321 -4.00 15.98 -11.38
C LEU A 321 -3.87 15.19 -12.69
N ASN A 322 -2.64 15.00 -13.14
CA ASN A 322 -2.37 14.21 -14.34
C ASN A 322 -2.33 12.72 -14.04
N TRP A 323 -3.43 12.02 -14.25
CA TRP A 323 -3.55 10.59 -14.01
C TRP A 323 -2.63 9.71 -14.88
N ARG A 324 -2.23 10.20 -16.09
CA ARG A 324 -1.29 9.46 -16.95
C ARG A 324 0.13 9.42 -16.39
N LYS A 325 0.48 10.37 -15.54
CA LYS A 325 1.73 10.43 -14.80
C LYS A 325 1.53 10.00 -13.34
N CYS A 326 0.67 9.00 -13.12
CA CYS A 326 0.37 8.53 -11.76
C CYS A 326 1.64 8.15 -11.02
N ASN A 327 2.00 8.97 -10.04
CA ASN A 327 3.18 8.83 -9.21
C ASN A 327 2.78 8.41 -7.78
N CYS A 328 2.03 7.29 -7.66
CA CYS A 328 1.61 6.77 -6.36
C CYS A 328 2.73 5.97 -5.67
N ASN A 329 2.51 5.60 -4.41
CA ASN A 329 3.51 4.88 -3.62
C ASN A 329 3.90 3.50 -4.19
N CYS A 330 3.10 2.91 -5.08
CA CYS A 330 3.32 1.58 -5.63
C CYS A 330 4.25 1.53 -6.86
N VAL A 331 4.70 2.68 -7.37
CA VAL A 331 5.56 2.77 -8.56
C VAL A 331 6.85 3.53 -8.28
N TRP A 332 7.81 3.41 -9.23
CA TRP A 332 9.10 4.12 -9.18
C TRP A 332 9.23 5.11 -10.30
#